data_6d914f30cd99d018fb39a2c41a1b155e
#
_entry.id   6d914f30cd99d018fb39a2c41a1b155e
#
_cell.length_a   1.000
_cell.length_b   1.000
_cell.length_c   1.000
_cell.angle_alpha   90.00
_cell.angle_beta   90.00
_cell.angle_gamma   90.00
#
_symmetry.space_group_name_H-M   'P 1'
#
loop_
_entity.id
_entity.type
_entity.pdbx_description
1 polymer ?
#
loop_
_entity_poly.entity_id
_entity_poly.type
_entity_poly.pdbx_seq_one_letter_code
_entity_poly.pdbx_strand_id
1 'polypeptide(L)'
;MPYTCQCCFKTYTTKSWYDKHIIWCTDTPHNTKIALEELDDVPPTLTMYKMILDLSMKVKNLENKCYQLEKNQKIEKKAIPAQVEYNQKPSILFKKWYENIEISKDVLGLILKTTVVEQFIELVKQNAKDSCNLDEKIMPIIIDIEHNSIYIYEFECDGWVKVKRESFGNMIENLINKTQNRFNEDYNNNICDPSTSEFDDYLRNVEKVMSINKNSTMNNVYKGLIGK
;
A
#
# COMPACT_ATOMS: atom_id res chain seq x y z
N MET A 1 -59.52 -13.47 10.77
CA MET A 1 -60.01 -12.54 9.75
C MET A 1 -58.87 -12.33 8.74
N PRO A 2 -59.15 -12.33 7.44
CA PRO A 2 -58.14 -12.06 6.42
C PRO A 2 -57.70 -10.58 6.47
N TYR A 3 -56.42 -10.32 6.17
CA TYR A 3 -55.84 -8.98 6.12
C TYR A 3 -55.86 -8.47 4.67
N THR A 4 -56.60 -7.43 4.38
CA THR A 4 -56.75 -6.86 3.03
C THR A 4 -55.96 -5.56 2.91
N CYS A 5 -55.09 -5.44 1.89
CA CYS A 5 -54.37 -4.23 1.59
C CYS A 5 -55.29 -3.16 1.02
N GLN A 6 -55.27 -1.96 1.59
CA GLN A 6 -56.10 -0.83 1.12
C GLN A 6 -55.59 -0.20 -0.18
N CYS A 7 -54.31 -0.45 -0.56
CA CYS A 7 -53.71 0.12 -1.77
C CYS A 7 -53.96 -0.76 -3.01
N CYS A 8 -53.86 -2.07 -2.90
CA CYS A 8 -53.98 -3.01 -4.05
C CYS A 8 -55.08 -4.02 -3.92
N PHE A 9 -55.84 -4.02 -2.82
CA PHE A 9 -56.98 -4.89 -2.49
C PHE A 9 -56.66 -6.39 -2.44
N LYS A 10 -55.38 -6.76 -2.34
CA LYS A 10 -54.96 -8.15 -2.13
C LYS A 10 -55.21 -8.57 -0.70
N THR A 11 -55.70 -9.82 -0.51
CA THR A 11 -55.99 -10.42 0.80
C THR A 11 -54.95 -11.43 1.20
N TYR A 12 -54.53 -11.40 2.47
CA TYR A 12 -53.53 -12.28 3.06
C TYR A 12 -54.11 -13.03 4.24
N THR A 13 -53.77 -14.30 4.38
CA THR A 13 -54.27 -15.16 5.46
C THR A 13 -53.47 -14.96 6.76
N THR A 14 -52.24 -14.48 6.69
CA THR A 14 -51.39 -14.23 7.85
C THR A 14 -50.93 -12.77 7.94
N LYS A 15 -50.82 -12.26 9.17
CA LYS A 15 -50.38 -10.91 9.43
C LYS A 15 -48.96 -10.66 8.93
N SER A 16 -48.06 -11.63 9.10
CA SER A 16 -46.67 -11.50 8.67
C SER A 16 -46.50 -11.28 7.16
N TRP A 17 -47.30 -11.96 6.34
CA TRP A 17 -47.30 -11.73 4.88
C TRP A 17 -47.94 -10.39 4.50
N TYR A 18 -48.94 -9.98 5.24
CA TYR A 18 -49.57 -8.66 5.05
C TYR A 18 -48.61 -7.53 5.39
N ASP A 19 -47.92 -7.60 6.54
CA ASP A 19 -46.95 -6.57 6.95
C ASP A 19 -45.78 -6.42 5.95
N LYS A 20 -45.27 -7.54 5.46
CA LYS A 20 -44.25 -7.54 4.39
C LYS A 20 -44.78 -6.92 3.10
N HIS A 21 -46.02 -7.23 2.71
CA HIS A 21 -46.63 -6.67 1.52
C HIS A 21 -46.82 -5.16 1.63
N ILE A 22 -47.27 -4.63 2.78
CA ILE A 22 -47.51 -3.21 2.98
C ILE A 22 -46.21 -2.40 2.72
N ILE A 23 -45.07 -2.84 3.23
CA ILE A 23 -43.77 -2.19 3.00
C ILE A 23 -43.51 -2.02 1.49
N TRP A 24 -43.76 -3.06 0.70
CA TRP A 24 -43.54 -3.02 -0.76
C TRP A 24 -44.68 -2.27 -1.53
N CYS A 25 -45.89 -2.28 -1.00
CA CYS A 25 -47.04 -1.73 -1.68
C CYS A 25 -47.19 -0.22 -1.48
N THR A 26 -46.69 0.34 -0.36
CA THR A 26 -46.67 1.77 -0.08
C THR A 26 -45.56 2.51 -0.80
N ASP A 27 -44.43 1.84 -1.06
CA ASP A 27 -43.27 2.41 -1.76
C ASP A 27 -43.43 2.39 -3.30
N THR A 28 -44.47 1.72 -3.84
CA THR A 28 -44.72 1.70 -5.28
C THR A 28 -45.97 2.57 -5.58
N PRO A 29 -45.79 3.78 -6.08
CA PRO A 29 -46.97 4.59 -6.48
C PRO A 29 -47.69 3.88 -7.61
N HIS A 30 -48.99 3.52 -7.37
CA HIS A 30 -49.86 2.82 -8.31
C HIS A 30 -50.16 3.59 -9.63
N ASN A 31 -49.50 4.73 -9.86
CA ASN A 31 -49.70 5.57 -11.04
C ASN A 31 -48.66 5.37 -12.15
N THR A 32 -47.79 4.36 -12.07
CA THR A 32 -46.75 4.12 -13.09
C THR A 32 -47.15 3.07 -14.13
N LYS A 33 -48.42 2.75 -14.29
CA LYS A 33 -48.88 1.94 -15.44
C LYS A 33 -48.81 2.64 -16.80
N ILE A 34 -48.56 3.95 -16.81
CA ILE A 34 -48.55 4.75 -18.07
C ILE A 34 -47.11 5.07 -18.53
N ALA A 35 -46.07 4.83 -17.70
CA ALA A 35 -44.67 5.15 -18.05
C ALA A 35 -43.80 3.90 -18.40
N LEU A 36 -44.41 2.71 -18.44
CA LEU A 36 -43.64 1.46 -18.69
C LEU A 36 -43.65 1.04 -20.18
N GLU A 37 -44.35 1.77 -21.05
CA GLU A 37 -44.40 1.45 -22.49
C GLU A 37 -43.26 2.10 -23.30
N GLU A 38 -42.42 2.93 -22.71
CA GLU A 38 -41.29 3.61 -23.41
C GLU A 38 -39.89 3.18 -22.95
N LEU A 39 -39.75 2.13 -22.13
CA LEU A 39 -38.46 1.63 -21.74
C LEU A 39 -38.23 0.23 -22.37
N ASP A 40 -37.90 0.23 -23.65
CA ASP A 40 -37.45 -0.95 -24.39
C ASP A 40 -36.16 -1.63 -23.85
N ASP A 41 -35.55 -1.09 -22.77
CA ASP A 41 -34.30 -1.54 -22.19
C ASP A 41 -34.42 -2.19 -20.79
N VAL A 42 -35.60 -2.50 -20.28
CA VAL A 42 -35.75 -3.16 -18.98
C VAL A 42 -35.51 -4.67 -19.15
N PRO A 43 -34.45 -5.25 -18.51
CA PRO A 43 -34.19 -6.67 -18.62
C PRO A 43 -35.37 -7.52 -18.13
N PRO A 44 -35.61 -8.70 -18.72
CA PRO A 44 -36.66 -9.60 -18.23
C PRO A 44 -36.50 -9.89 -16.74
N THR A 45 -37.64 -10.01 -16.02
CA THR A 45 -37.66 -10.25 -14.56
C THR A 45 -36.72 -11.37 -14.08
N LEU A 46 -36.60 -12.44 -14.87
CA LEU A 46 -35.65 -13.56 -14.59
C LEU A 46 -34.19 -13.09 -14.67
N THR A 47 -33.88 -12.19 -15.59
CA THR A 47 -32.53 -11.62 -15.76
C THR A 47 -32.21 -10.71 -14.57
N MET A 48 -33.15 -9.85 -14.17
CA MET A 48 -32.99 -9.00 -12.96
C MET A 48 -32.79 -9.85 -11.70
N TYR A 49 -33.55 -10.94 -11.54
CA TYR A 49 -33.38 -11.84 -10.42
C TYR A 49 -31.98 -12.51 -10.41
N LYS A 50 -31.48 -12.95 -11.57
CA LYS A 50 -30.10 -13.47 -11.68
C LYS A 50 -29.04 -12.42 -11.32
N MET A 51 -29.23 -11.18 -11.79
CA MET A 51 -28.33 -10.08 -11.45
C MET A 51 -28.32 -9.78 -9.93
N ILE A 52 -29.47 -9.80 -9.28
CA ILE A 52 -29.59 -9.61 -7.82
C ILE A 52 -28.87 -10.73 -7.08
N LEU A 53 -29.02 -11.99 -7.50
CA LEU A 53 -28.30 -13.11 -6.90
C LEU A 53 -26.77 -12.98 -7.08
N ASP A 54 -26.32 -12.60 -8.28
CA ASP A 54 -24.89 -12.40 -8.55
C ASP A 54 -24.32 -11.27 -7.71
N LEU A 55 -25.04 -10.14 -7.64
CA LEU A 55 -24.64 -9.02 -6.77
C LEU A 55 -24.60 -9.42 -5.29
N SER A 56 -25.59 -10.16 -4.80
CA SER A 56 -25.61 -10.65 -3.42
C SER A 56 -24.43 -11.55 -3.12
N MET A 57 -24.04 -12.44 -4.05
CA MET A 57 -22.84 -13.29 -3.89
C MET A 57 -21.55 -12.46 -3.91
N LYS A 58 -21.46 -11.43 -4.76
CA LYS A 58 -20.32 -10.51 -4.80
C LYS A 58 -20.18 -9.71 -3.50
N VAL A 59 -21.29 -9.17 -2.98
CA VAL A 59 -21.31 -8.46 -1.69
C VAL A 59 -20.81 -9.38 -0.58
N LYS A 60 -21.36 -10.59 -0.45
CA LYS A 60 -20.92 -11.56 0.56
C LYS A 60 -19.43 -11.92 0.45
N ASN A 61 -18.91 -12.05 -0.78
CA ASN A 61 -17.48 -12.27 -1.02
C ASN A 61 -16.63 -11.08 -0.60
N LEU A 62 -17.08 -9.86 -0.86
CA LEU A 62 -16.39 -8.64 -0.45
C LEU A 62 -16.41 -8.49 1.07
N GLU A 63 -17.53 -8.72 1.73
CA GLU A 63 -17.64 -8.72 3.20
C GLU A 63 -16.67 -9.72 3.85
N ASN A 64 -16.58 -10.94 3.30
CA ASN A 64 -15.62 -11.94 3.78
C ASN A 64 -14.16 -11.47 3.59
N LYS A 65 -13.84 -10.84 2.46
CA LYS A 65 -12.49 -10.28 2.23
C LYS A 65 -12.20 -9.13 3.19
N CYS A 66 -13.13 -8.21 3.42
CA CYS A 66 -12.99 -7.14 4.41
C CYS A 66 -12.74 -7.70 5.81
N TYR A 67 -13.53 -8.70 6.22
CA TYR A 67 -13.35 -9.36 7.52
C TYR A 67 -11.97 -10.02 7.66
N GLN A 68 -11.46 -10.69 6.61
CA GLN A 68 -10.12 -11.29 6.62
C GLN A 68 -9.03 -10.22 6.70
N LEU A 69 -9.19 -9.10 5.97
CA LEU A 69 -8.25 -7.98 6.02
C LEU A 69 -8.22 -7.33 7.41
N GLU A 70 -9.38 -7.10 8.02
CA GLU A 70 -9.47 -6.55 9.38
C GLU A 70 -8.86 -7.49 10.43
N LYS A 71 -9.08 -8.80 10.29
CA LYS A 71 -8.48 -9.81 11.16
C LYS A 71 -6.96 -9.80 11.04
N ASN A 72 -6.42 -9.73 9.83
CA ASN A 72 -4.99 -9.66 9.58
C ASN A 72 -4.38 -8.38 10.15
N GLN A 73 -5.04 -7.22 9.99
CA GLN A 73 -4.61 -5.96 10.60
C GLN A 73 -4.60 -6.01 12.12
N LYS A 74 -5.58 -6.68 12.75
CA LYS A 74 -5.59 -6.87 14.21
C LYS A 74 -4.47 -7.78 14.70
N ILE A 75 -4.06 -8.77 13.90
CA ILE A 75 -2.93 -9.65 14.21
C ILE A 75 -1.61 -8.88 14.09
N GLU A 76 -1.45 -8.06 13.04
CA GLU A 76 -0.25 -7.24 12.87
C GLU A 76 -0.09 -6.17 13.96
N LYS A 77 -1.18 -5.57 14.45
CA LYS A 77 -1.15 -4.61 15.56
C LYS A 77 -0.75 -5.24 16.92
N LYS A 78 -0.93 -6.56 17.11
CA LYS A 78 -0.56 -7.26 18.35
C LYS A 78 0.94 -7.60 18.46
N ALA A 79 1.71 -7.45 17.39
CA ALA A 79 3.11 -7.84 17.32
C ALA A 79 4.10 -6.68 17.52
N ILE A 80 3.64 -5.53 18.03
CA ILE A 80 4.53 -4.40 18.31
C ILE A 80 5.23 -4.65 19.65
N PRO A 81 6.58 -4.70 19.71
CA PRO A 81 7.30 -4.92 20.97
C PRO A 81 7.05 -3.79 21.96
N ALA A 82 6.76 -4.13 23.21
CA ALA A 82 6.42 -3.18 24.28
C ALA A 82 7.58 -2.27 24.76
N GLN A 83 8.77 -2.36 24.15
CA GLN A 83 9.99 -1.70 24.63
C GLN A 83 10.30 -0.33 24.01
N VAL A 84 9.58 0.07 22.97
CA VAL A 84 9.68 1.44 22.46
C VAL A 84 8.54 2.22 23.08
N GLU A 85 8.82 3.35 23.74
CA GLU A 85 7.79 4.30 24.19
C GLU A 85 7.11 4.90 22.96
N TYR A 86 6.14 4.14 22.42
CA TYR A 86 5.43 4.42 21.16
C TYR A 86 4.47 5.61 21.21
N ASN A 87 4.56 6.42 22.26
CA ASN A 87 3.68 7.59 22.42
C ASN A 87 4.11 8.81 21.60
N GLN A 88 5.23 8.71 20.91
CA GLN A 88 5.74 9.85 20.16
C GLN A 88 5.50 9.67 18.66
N LYS A 89 4.87 10.69 18.08
CA LYS A 89 4.49 10.75 16.68
C LYS A 89 5.61 11.37 15.83
N PRO A 90 6.05 10.74 14.73
CA PRO A 90 7.02 11.33 13.83
C PRO A 90 6.49 12.63 13.21
N SER A 91 7.38 13.59 13.01
CA SER A 91 7.04 14.86 12.36
C SER A 91 6.97 14.76 10.84
N ILE A 92 7.46 13.66 10.26
CA ILE A 92 7.57 13.45 8.81
C ILE A 92 6.99 12.11 8.40
N LEU A 93 6.32 12.07 7.24
CA LEU A 93 5.83 10.83 6.62
C LEU A 93 7.00 9.95 6.17
N PHE A 94 6.86 8.61 6.28
CA PHE A 94 7.85 7.65 5.79
C PHE A 94 8.24 7.91 4.33
N LYS A 95 7.26 8.20 3.46
CA LYS A 95 7.51 8.53 2.05
C LYS A 95 8.40 9.77 1.91
N LYS A 96 8.08 10.87 2.59
CA LYS A 96 8.89 12.09 2.54
C LYS A 96 10.28 11.89 3.14
N TRP A 97 10.39 11.05 4.16
CA TRP A 97 11.66 10.73 4.78
C TRP A 97 12.63 10.07 3.80
N TYR A 98 12.24 8.99 3.11
CA TYR A 98 13.14 8.35 2.16
C TYR A 98 13.33 9.16 0.86
N GLU A 99 12.37 10.01 0.49
CA GLU A 99 12.53 10.97 -0.59
C GLU A 99 13.59 12.04 -0.29
N ASN A 100 13.87 12.32 0.99
CA ASN A 100 14.92 13.26 1.40
C ASN A 100 16.31 12.61 1.54
N ILE A 101 16.42 11.29 1.49
CA ILE A 101 17.74 10.64 1.50
C ILE A 101 18.48 10.98 0.20
N GLU A 102 19.63 11.60 0.31
CA GLU A 102 20.45 12.01 -0.85
C GLU A 102 21.59 11.02 -1.11
N ILE A 103 21.90 10.81 -2.38
CA ILE A 103 23.07 10.07 -2.83
C ILE A 103 24.17 11.08 -3.16
N SER A 104 25.08 11.31 -2.21
CA SER A 104 26.25 12.18 -2.44
C SER A 104 27.26 11.53 -3.38
N LYS A 105 28.24 12.33 -3.87
CA LYS A 105 29.36 11.79 -4.67
C LYS A 105 30.16 10.73 -3.93
N ASP A 106 30.38 10.93 -2.63
CA ASP A 106 31.13 9.99 -1.81
C ASP A 106 30.39 8.66 -1.67
N VAL A 107 29.07 8.72 -1.45
CA VAL A 107 28.20 7.53 -1.39
C VAL A 107 28.19 6.80 -2.72
N LEU A 108 28.05 7.53 -3.84
CA LEU A 108 28.16 6.93 -5.18
C LEU A 108 29.52 6.27 -5.38
N GLY A 109 30.62 6.93 -5.01
CA GLY A 109 31.95 6.37 -5.07
C GLY A 109 32.13 5.08 -4.26
N LEU A 110 31.47 4.99 -3.10
CA LEU A 110 31.43 3.76 -2.29
C LEU A 110 30.59 2.67 -2.95
N ILE A 111 29.42 3.01 -3.52
CA ILE A 111 28.57 2.08 -4.29
C ILE A 111 29.38 1.45 -5.45
N LEU A 112 30.18 2.23 -6.13
CA LEU A 112 30.99 1.75 -7.23
C LEU A 112 32.16 0.84 -6.78
N LYS A 113 32.68 1.05 -5.58
CA LYS A 113 33.78 0.26 -5.01
C LYS A 113 33.35 -0.99 -4.28
N THR A 114 32.18 -0.94 -3.60
CA THR A 114 31.65 -2.04 -2.77
C THR A 114 30.36 -2.64 -3.37
N THR A 115 29.38 -2.96 -2.56
CA THR A 115 28.07 -3.43 -3.01
C THR A 115 26.98 -2.38 -2.79
N VAL A 116 26.04 -2.28 -3.73
CA VAL A 116 24.86 -1.41 -3.60
C VAL A 116 24.06 -1.72 -2.33
N VAL A 117 23.97 -3.01 -1.99
CA VAL A 117 23.22 -3.48 -0.82
C VAL A 117 23.81 -2.96 0.48
N GLU A 118 25.12 -3.08 0.67
CA GLU A 118 25.81 -2.59 1.87
C GLU A 118 25.65 -1.09 2.04
N GLN A 119 25.80 -0.33 0.95
CA GLN A 119 25.66 1.12 1.00
C GLN A 119 24.21 1.57 1.27
N PHE A 120 23.21 0.86 0.74
CA PHE A 120 21.81 1.17 1.05
C PHE A 120 21.46 0.83 2.50
N ILE A 121 22.01 -0.27 3.06
CA ILE A 121 21.86 -0.60 4.48
C ILE A 121 22.43 0.52 5.35
N GLU A 122 23.64 0.96 5.04
CA GLU A 122 24.32 2.01 5.81
C GLU A 122 23.60 3.34 5.71
N LEU A 123 23.18 3.76 4.51
CA LEU A 123 22.38 4.96 4.29
C LEU A 123 21.07 4.97 5.11
N VAL A 124 20.33 3.86 5.08
CA VAL A 124 19.10 3.74 5.84
C VAL A 124 19.36 3.82 7.33
N LYS A 125 20.43 3.12 7.82
CA LYS A 125 20.81 3.15 9.24
C LYS A 125 21.25 4.54 9.69
N GLN A 126 22.07 5.25 8.90
CA GLN A 126 22.52 6.61 9.22
C GLN A 126 21.35 7.56 9.28
N ASN A 127 20.52 7.60 8.24
CA ASN A 127 19.34 8.48 8.21
C ASN A 127 18.29 8.12 9.27
N ALA A 128 18.26 6.88 9.75
CA ALA A 128 17.41 6.49 10.87
C ALA A 128 18.00 6.91 12.24
N LYS A 129 19.34 7.08 12.35
CA LYS A 129 20.05 7.44 13.59
C LYS A 129 20.28 8.94 13.77
N ASP A 130 20.51 9.69 12.69
CA ASP A 130 20.90 11.11 12.73
C ASP A 130 19.93 12.04 13.45
N SER A 131 18.80 11.50 13.88
CA SER A 131 17.77 12.24 14.63
C SER A 131 17.89 12.16 16.15
N CYS A 132 18.82 11.38 16.66
CA CYS A 132 19.00 11.25 18.11
C CYS A 132 19.72 12.47 18.75
N ASN A 133 20.26 13.42 17.95
CA ASN A 133 21.17 14.45 18.46
C ASN A 133 20.69 15.91 18.31
N LEU A 134 19.59 16.19 17.61
CA LEU A 134 19.09 17.57 17.45
C LEU A 134 17.56 17.58 17.49
N ASP A 135 17.00 18.09 18.60
CA ASP A 135 15.58 18.42 18.78
C ASP A 135 14.58 17.28 18.50
N GLU A 136 14.59 16.21 19.33
CA GLU A 136 13.47 15.23 19.47
C GLU A 136 12.69 14.85 18.18
N LYS A 137 13.33 14.91 17.02
CA LYS A 137 12.69 14.46 15.77
C LYS A 137 12.64 12.95 15.70
N ILE A 138 11.48 12.40 15.95
CA ILE A 138 11.24 10.98 15.82
C ILE A 138 11.16 10.61 14.34
N MET A 139 11.96 9.61 13.95
CA MET A 139 11.95 9.10 12.59
C MET A 139 10.75 8.21 12.32
N PRO A 140 10.21 8.23 11.09
CA PRO A 140 9.07 7.41 10.72
C PRO A 140 9.41 5.95 10.44
N ILE A 141 10.58 5.47 10.86
CA ILE A 141 11.05 4.09 10.70
C ILE A 141 11.73 3.59 11.98
N ILE A 142 11.44 2.36 12.36
CA ILE A 142 12.08 1.62 13.46
C ILE A 142 12.61 0.30 12.92
N ILE A 143 13.89 0.03 13.14
CA ILE A 143 14.54 -1.24 12.78
C ILE A 143 14.67 -2.05 14.06
N ASP A 144 13.85 -3.08 14.19
CA ASP A 144 13.83 -4.00 15.32
C ASP A 144 14.61 -5.27 14.98
N ILE A 145 15.85 -5.31 15.42
CA ILE A 145 16.76 -6.44 15.18
C ILE A 145 16.34 -7.66 16.00
N GLU A 146 15.86 -7.47 17.23
CA GLU A 146 15.47 -8.57 18.14
C GLU A 146 14.31 -9.37 17.58
N HIS A 147 13.28 -8.68 17.02
CA HIS A 147 12.12 -9.32 16.44
C HIS A 147 12.22 -9.48 14.92
N ASN A 148 13.35 -9.19 14.31
CA ASN A 148 13.61 -9.29 12.87
C ASN A 148 12.53 -8.56 12.04
N SER A 149 12.19 -7.34 12.41
CA SER A 149 11.09 -6.59 11.81
C SER A 149 11.45 -5.12 11.64
N ILE A 150 10.86 -4.51 10.62
CA ILE A 150 10.94 -3.07 10.37
C ILE A 150 9.53 -2.52 10.51
N TYR A 151 9.38 -1.45 11.28
CA TYR A 151 8.12 -0.75 11.47
C TYR A 151 8.21 0.65 10.88
N ILE A 152 7.09 1.12 10.33
CA ILE A 152 6.92 2.49 9.83
C ILE A 152 5.69 3.11 10.50
N TYR A 153 5.71 4.43 10.66
CA TYR A 153 4.56 5.14 11.17
C TYR A 153 3.61 5.48 10.02
N GLU A 154 2.38 4.97 10.08
CA GLU A 154 1.30 5.32 9.15
C GLU A 154 0.35 6.32 9.81
N PHE A 155 0.26 7.54 9.24
CA PHE A 155 -0.61 8.60 9.76
C PHE A 155 -2.10 8.28 9.61
N GLU A 156 -2.46 7.47 8.62
CA GLU A 156 -3.86 7.03 8.41
C GLU A 156 -4.37 6.16 9.56
N CYS A 157 -3.50 5.35 10.15
CA CYS A 157 -3.82 4.47 11.27
C CYS A 157 -3.43 5.08 12.62
N ASP A 158 -2.79 6.26 12.61
CA ASP A 158 -2.18 6.93 13.76
C ASP A 158 -1.35 5.96 14.62
N GLY A 159 -0.44 5.23 13.97
CA GLY A 159 0.32 4.20 14.67
C GLY A 159 1.45 3.56 13.87
N TRP A 160 2.28 2.83 14.60
CA TRP A 160 3.36 2.05 14.04
C TRP A 160 2.82 0.74 13.45
N VAL A 161 3.17 0.45 12.20
CA VAL A 161 2.78 -0.77 11.51
C VAL A 161 4.02 -1.45 10.92
N LYS A 162 3.98 -2.77 10.84
CA LYS A 162 5.05 -3.51 10.15
C LYS A 162 5.11 -3.08 8.69
N VAL A 163 6.31 -2.77 8.20
CA VAL A 163 6.50 -2.30 6.84
C VAL A 163 5.98 -3.32 5.82
N LYS A 164 5.10 -2.87 4.94
CA LYS A 164 4.61 -3.69 3.82
C LYS A 164 5.71 -3.82 2.76
N ARG A 165 5.76 -4.97 2.09
CA ARG A 165 6.72 -5.23 1.02
C ARG A 165 6.69 -4.15 -0.07
N GLU A 166 5.51 -3.65 -0.40
CA GLU A 166 5.31 -2.59 -1.39
C GLU A 166 5.94 -1.26 -0.94
N SER A 167 5.64 -0.81 0.28
CA SER A 167 6.19 0.45 0.83
C SER A 167 7.70 0.41 0.94
N PHE A 168 8.26 -0.73 1.38
CA PHE A 168 9.72 -0.93 1.41
C PHE A 168 10.32 -1.01 0.01
N GLY A 169 9.63 -1.67 -0.93
CA GLY A 169 10.01 -1.73 -2.33
C GLY A 169 10.06 -0.36 -3.02
N ASN A 170 9.14 0.54 -2.69
CA ASN A 170 9.12 1.90 -3.21
C ASN A 170 10.29 2.74 -2.68
N MET A 171 10.68 2.55 -1.41
CA MET A 171 11.89 3.17 -0.86
C MET A 171 13.14 2.71 -1.61
N ILE A 172 13.31 1.40 -1.81
CA ILE A 172 14.47 0.86 -2.53
C ILE A 172 14.51 1.33 -3.98
N GLU A 173 13.37 1.38 -4.66
CA GLU A 173 13.28 1.92 -6.03
C GLU A 173 13.68 3.39 -6.09
N ASN A 174 13.26 4.19 -5.13
CA ASN A 174 13.67 5.59 -5.02
C ASN A 174 15.18 5.72 -4.87
N LEU A 175 15.82 4.91 -4.01
CA LEU A 175 17.26 4.90 -3.83
C LEU A 175 18.01 4.46 -5.11
N ILE A 176 17.49 3.45 -5.82
CA ILE A 176 18.05 3.03 -7.11
C ILE A 176 17.99 4.16 -8.13
N ASN A 177 16.82 4.79 -8.30
CA ASN A 177 16.64 5.88 -9.24
C ASN A 177 17.56 7.07 -8.94
N LYS A 178 17.71 7.42 -7.66
CA LYS A 178 18.65 8.48 -7.24
C LYS A 178 20.10 8.12 -7.52
N THR A 179 20.48 6.87 -7.32
CA THR A 179 21.83 6.38 -7.62
C THR A 179 22.11 6.48 -9.13
N GLN A 180 21.14 6.05 -9.96
CA GLN A 180 21.25 6.14 -11.43
C GLN A 180 21.31 7.58 -11.91
N ASN A 181 20.44 8.45 -11.38
CA ASN A 181 20.44 9.86 -11.72
C ASN A 181 21.78 10.54 -11.34
N ARG A 182 22.26 10.28 -10.12
CA ARG A 182 23.54 10.81 -9.64
C ARG A 182 24.72 10.32 -10.47
N PHE A 183 24.70 9.04 -10.83
CA PHE A 183 25.71 8.48 -11.74
C PHE A 183 25.69 9.20 -13.10
N ASN A 184 24.50 9.40 -13.67
CA ASN A 184 24.37 10.11 -14.95
C ASN A 184 24.85 11.56 -14.86
N GLU A 185 24.55 12.27 -13.77
CA GLU A 185 25.01 13.64 -13.56
C GLU A 185 26.54 13.74 -13.46
N ASP A 186 27.18 12.83 -12.71
CA ASP A 186 28.60 12.87 -12.45
C ASP A 186 29.44 12.38 -13.66
N TYR A 187 28.93 11.44 -14.46
CA TYR A 187 29.66 10.81 -15.55
C TYR A 187 29.26 11.31 -16.96
N ASN A 188 28.06 11.82 -17.19
CA ASN A 188 27.71 12.41 -18.49
C ASN A 188 28.50 13.70 -18.82
N ASN A 189 29.06 14.35 -17.78
CA ASN A 189 29.88 15.53 -17.96
C ASN A 189 31.38 15.18 -18.23
N ASN A 190 31.77 13.92 -18.06
CA ASN A 190 33.14 13.44 -18.26
C ASN A 190 33.13 12.33 -19.32
N ILE A 191 32.98 12.70 -20.58
CA ILE A 191 33.13 11.74 -21.69
C ILE A 191 34.59 11.36 -21.75
N CYS A 192 34.93 10.16 -21.24
CA CYS A 192 36.27 9.59 -21.35
C CYS A 192 36.58 9.23 -22.81
N ASP A 193 37.81 9.40 -23.21
CA ASP A 193 38.28 8.96 -24.53
C ASP A 193 38.15 7.41 -24.60
N PRO A 194 37.46 6.86 -25.62
CA PRO A 194 37.25 5.40 -25.78
C PRO A 194 38.52 4.56 -25.81
N SER A 195 39.67 5.20 -26.03
CA SER A 195 41.00 4.54 -26.10
C SER A 195 41.68 4.38 -24.75
N THR A 196 41.10 4.87 -23.67
CA THR A 196 41.71 4.86 -22.32
C THR A 196 41.15 3.77 -21.42
N SER A 197 41.96 3.32 -20.44
CA SER A 197 41.50 2.39 -19.39
C SER A 197 40.39 2.98 -18.52
N GLU A 198 40.25 4.30 -18.46
CA GLU A 198 39.17 5.02 -17.79
C GLU A 198 37.81 4.74 -18.42
N PHE A 199 37.78 4.53 -19.75
CA PHE A 199 36.57 4.16 -20.46
C PHE A 199 36.08 2.75 -20.12
N ASP A 200 36.99 1.80 -19.93
CA ASP A 200 36.65 0.44 -19.49
C ASP A 200 36.10 0.45 -18.07
N ASP A 201 36.66 1.27 -17.19
CA ASP A 201 36.14 1.47 -15.84
C ASP A 201 34.76 2.13 -15.85
N TYR A 202 34.57 3.11 -16.74
CA TYR A 202 33.26 3.72 -16.94
C TYR A 202 32.21 2.70 -17.39
N LEU A 203 32.50 1.88 -18.38
CA LEU A 203 31.57 0.84 -18.87
C LEU A 203 31.21 -0.17 -17.78
N ARG A 204 32.18 -0.61 -16.98
CA ARG A 204 31.94 -1.50 -15.84
C ARG A 204 31.02 -0.84 -14.80
N ASN A 205 31.20 0.44 -14.53
CA ASN A 205 30.39 1.20 -13.61
C ASN A 205 28.96 1.41 -14.15
N VAL A 206 28.79 1.68 -15.46
CA VAL A 206 27.50 1.73 -16.13
C VAL A 206 26.75 0.41 -15.95
N GLU A 207 27.40 -0.72 -16.27
CA GLU A 207 26.81 -2.02 -16.13
C GLU A 207 26.38 -2.28 -14.67
N LYS A 208 27.24 -1.98 -13.71
CA LYS A 208 26.96 -2.15 -12.28
C LYS A 208 25.75 -1.37 -11.81
N VAL A 209 25.62 -0.10 -12.21
CA VAL A 209 24.55 0.79 -11.76
C VAL A 209 23.24 0.48 -12.51
N MET A 210 23.30 0.21 -13.82
CA MET A 210 22.10 -0.06 -14.62
C MET A 210 21.53 -1.45 -14.42
N SER A 211 22.35 -2.42 -13.98
CA SER A 211 21.89 -3.80 -13.69
C SER A 211 21.29 -4.01 -12.29
N ILE A 212 21.17 -2.94 -11.47
CA ILE A 212 20.63 -3.07 -10.11
C ILE A 212 19.19 -3.61 -10.16
N ASN A 213 19.00 -4.82 -9.65
CA ASN A 213 17.69 -5.45 -9.61
C ASN A 213 16.92 -5.08 -8.34
N LYS A 214 15.77 -4.40 -8.49
CA LYS A 214 14.92 -3.93 -7.38
C LYS A 214 14.58 -5.05 -6.38
N ASN A 215 14.10 -6.19 -6.87
CA ASN A 215 13.61 -7.27 -5.98
C ASN A 215 14.75 -7.94 -5.19
N SER A 216 15.88 -8.21 -5.84
CA SER A 216 17.04 -8.78 -5.19
C SER A 216 17.62 -7.80 -4.17
N THR A 217 17.81 -6.54 -4.55
CA THR A 217 18.33 -5.48 -3.68
C THR A 217 17.42 -5.28 -2.47
N MET A 218 16.10 -5.17 -2.69
CA MET A 218 15.10 -5.04 -1.62
C MET A 218 15.20 -6.17 -0.59
N ASN A 219 15.24 -7.43 -1.05
CA ASN A 219 15.30 -8.58 -0.15
C ASN A 219 16.61 -8.60 0.66
N ASN A 220 17.73 -8.27 0.02
CA ASN A 220 19.04 -8.28 0.68
C ASN A 220 19.21 -7.10 1.64
N VAL A 221 18.74 -5.90 1.27
CA VAL A 221 18.74 -4.73 2.17
C VAL A 221 17.85 -5.00 3.36
N TYR A 222 16.63 -5.55 3.17
CA TYR A 222 15.74 -5.89 4.27
C TYR A 222 16.43 -6.85 5.25
N LYS A 223 17.02 -7.95 4.75
CA LYS A 223 17.76 -8.92 5.59
C LYS A 223 18.92 -8.26 6.34
N GLY A 224 19.72 -7.44 5.66
CA GLY A 224 20.86 -6.77 6.28
C GLY A 224 20.47 -5.73 7.32
N LEU A 225 19.31 -5.07 7.18
CA LEU A 225 18.78 -4.16 8.19
C LEU A 225 18.38 -4.88 9.47
N ILE A 226 17.80 -6.08 9.37
CA ILE A 226 17.35 -6.89 10.51
C ILE A 226 18.42 -7.88 11.01
N GLY A 227 19.65 -7.82 10.49
CA GLY A 227 20.79 -8.62 10.96
C GLY A 227 20.79 -10.08 10.51
N LYS A 228 20.21 -10.39 9.35
CA LYS A 228 20.17 -11.74 8.74
C LYS A 228 21.07 -11.87 7.52
#